data_2d39ddc78b30b402dafd8c4ee54d427c
#
_entry.id   2d39ddc78b30b402dafd8c4ee54d427c
#
_cell.length_a   1.000
_cell.length_b   1.000
_cell.length_c   1.000
_cell.angle_alpha   90.00
_cell.angle_beta   90.00
_cell.angle_gamma   90.00
#
_symmetry.space_group_name_H-M   'P 1'
#
loop_
_entity.id
_entity.type
_entity.pdbx_description
1 polymer ?
#
loop_
_entity_poly.entity_id
_entity_poly.type
_entity_poly.pdbx_seq_one_letter_code
_entity_poly.pdbx_strand_id
1 'polypeptide(L)'
;SIGVQSFDDGELRLMNRRHTADAARKAVRQAQEAGFGNVTVDLIFGVPGFGAATLARNLRETVALGVQHVSAYHLTVEPQTAFGRRMAQSIPRVR
;
A
#
# COMPACT_ATOMS: atom_id res chain seq x y z
N SER A 1 -7.60 10.88 -5.26
CA SER A 1 -7.17 9.72 -4.45
C SER A 1 -5.69 9.82 -4.12
N ILE A 2 -5.32 9.14 -3.07
CA ILE A 2 -3.94 9.15 -2.59
C ILE A 2 -3.38 7.74 -2.69
N GLY A 3 -2.28 7.59 -3.43
CA GLY A 3 -1.65 6.30 -3.63
C GLY A 3 -0.76 5.92 -2.45
N VAL A 4 -1.38 5.52 -1.35
CA VAL A 4 -0.66 5.11 -0.15
C VAL A 4 0.05 3.78 -0.37
N GLN A 5 -0.59 2.86 -1.04
CA GLN A 5 -0.12 1.52 -1.36
C GLN A 5 -0.13 0.61 -0.13
N SER A 6 0.45 1.03 0.98
CA SER A 6 0.49 0.26 2.21
C SER A 6 0.85 1.18 3.37
N PHE A 7 0.46 0.79 4.58
CA PHE A 7 0.94 1.42 5.81
C PHE A 7 1.97 0.52 6.50
N ASP A 8 2.51 -0.44 5.78
CA ASP A 8 3.54 -1.34 6.30
C ASP A 8 4.84 -1.08 5.56
N ASP A 9 5.86 -0.66 6.30
CA ASP A 9 7.14 -0.30 5.68
C ASP A 9 7.78 -1.49 4.98
N GLY A 10 7.58 -2.69 5.47
CA GLY A 10 8.10 -3.89 4.82
C GLY A 10 7.48 -4.10 3.45
N GLU A 11 6.16 -3.95 3.35
CA GLU A 11 5.49 -4.04 2.06
C GLU A 11 5.95 -2.95 1.11
N LEU A 12 6.07 -1.71 1.62
CA LEU A 12 6.49 -0.60 0.79
C LEU A 12 7.89 -0.82 0.23
N ARG A 13 8.80 -1.32 1.05
CA ARG A 13 10.16 -1.61 0.59
C ARG A 13 10.16 -2.72 -0.45
N LEU A 14 9.38 -3.76 -0.24
CA LEU A 14 9.32 -4.86 -1.18
C LEU A 14 8.76 -4.40 -2.53
N MET A 15 7.79 -3.51 -2.51
CA MET A 15 7.21 -2.94 -3.71
C MET A 15 8.06 -1.82 -4.32
N ASN A 16 9.24 -1.58 -3.74
CA ASN A 16 10.17 -0.57 -4.23
C ASN A 16 9.58 0.84 -4.19
N ARG A 17 8.78 1.11 -3.17
CA ARG A 17 8.22 2.44 -2.97
C ARG A 17 9.19 3.28 -2.15
N ARG A 18 9.25 4.56 -2.44
CA ARG A 18 10.18 5.46 -1.77
C ARG A 18 9.63 6.02 -0.47
N HIS A 19 8.33 6.13 -0.39
CA HIS A 19 7.74 6.73 0.79
C HIS A 19 7.62 5.71 1.92
N THR A 20 7.50 6.21 3.14
CA THR A 20 7.31 5.39 4.33
C THR A 20 5.84 5.43 4.74
N ALA A 21 5.48 4.54 5.67
CA ALA A 21 4.14 4.56 6.23
C ALA A 21 3.84 5.89 6.92
N ASP A 22 4.82 6.47 7.60
CA ASP A 22 4.62 7.77 8.24
C ASP A 22 4.36 8.87 7.24
N ALA A 23 5.08 8.87 6.12
CA ALA A 23 4.85 9.84 5.07
C ALA A 23 3.45 9.68 4.47
N ALA A 24 3.00 8.44 4.33
CA ALA A 24 1.66 8.17 3.83
C ALA A 24 0.60 8.71 4.78
N ARG A 25 0.78 8.50 6.08
CA ARG A 25 -0.16 9.05 7.08
C ARG A 25 -0.21 10.56 7.03
N LYS A 26 0.95 11.19 6.90
CA LYS A 26 1.00 12.66 6.81
C LYS A 26 0.29 13.16 5.56
N ALA A 27 0.49 12.49 4.44
CA ALA A 27 -0.17 12.90 3.19
C ALA A 27 -1.68 12.84 3.33
N VAL A 28 -2.20 11.79 3.96
CA VAL A 28 -3.63 11.66 4.17
C VAL A 28 -4.15 12.79 5.06
N ARG A 29 -3.44 13.07 6.17
CA ARG A 29 -3.85 14.12 7.09
C ARG A 29 -3.80 15.49 6.44
N GLN A 30 -2.77 15.76 5.64
CA GLN A 30 -2.68 17.03 4.94
C GLN A 30 -3.82 17.22 3.96
N ALA A 31 -4.21 16.17 3.26
CA ALA A 31 -5.34 16.24 2.34
C ALA A 31 -6.63 16.55 3.10
N GLN A 32 -6.83 15.89 4.25
CA GLN A 32 -8.00 16.13 5.07
C GLN A 32 -8.04 17.56 5.61
N GLU A 33 -6.90 18.05 6.07
CA GLU A 33 -6.80 19.41 6.62
C GLU A 33 -6.98 20.47 5.56
N ALA A 34 -6.63 20.16 4.32
CA ALA A 34 -6.82 21.09 3.21
C ALA A 34 -8.29 21.20 2.79
N GLY A 35 -9.18 20.42 3.41
CA GLY A 35 -10.61 20.53 3.14
C GLY A 35 -11.12 19.63 2.04
N PHE A 36 -10.32 18.65 1.62
CA PHE A 36 -10.82 17.67 0.64
C PHE A 36 -11.79 16.73 1.33
N GLY A 37 -13.07 16.85 0.97
CA GLY A 37 -14.11 16.09 1.63
C GLY A 37 -14.15 14.62 1.27
N ASN A 38 -13.61 14.26 0.10
CA ASN A 38 -13.64 12.88 -0.37
C ASN A 38 -12.23 12.40 -0.62
N VAL A 39 -11.57 11.97 0.45
CA VAL A 39 -10.23 11.40 0.34
C VAL A 39 -10.36 9.90 0.11
N THR A 40 -9.79 9.41 -0.98
CA THR A 40 -9.72 7.99 -1.26
C THR A 40 -8.28 7.54 -1.12
N VAL A 41 -8.08 6.46 -0.39
CA VAL A 41 -6.76 5.86 -0.20
C VAL A 41 -6.68 4.60 -1.05
N ASP A 42 -5.61 4.47 -1.82
CA ASP A 42 -5.37 3.29 -2.64
C ASP A 42 -4.40 2.37 -1.91
N LEU A 43 -4.82 1.13 -1.71
CA LEU A 43 -3.99 0.10 -1.08
C LEU A 43 -3.74 -1.03 -2.05
N ILE A 44 -2.59 -1.67 -1.92
CA ILE A 44 -2.26 -2.86 -2.69
C ILE A 44 -2.20 -4.04 -1.74
N PHE A 45 -2.78 -5.15 -2.14
CA PHE A 45 -2.74 -6.39 -1.34
C PHE A 45 -2.21 -7.53 -2.20
N GLY A 46 -2.00 -8.68 -1.59
CA GLY A 46 -1.43 -9.82 -2.29
C GLY A 46 0.07 -9.73 -2.47
N VAL A 47 0.74 -8.95 -1.62
CA VAL A 47 2.19 -8.84 -1.65
C VAL A 47 2.78 -10.13 -1.08
N PRO A 48 3.65 -10.83 -1.83
CA PRO A 48 4.24 -12.07 -1.33
C PRO A 48 4.99 -11.86 -0.02
N GLY A 49 4.81 -12.78 0.90
CA GLY A 49 5.38 -12.68 2.23
C GLY A 49 4.53 -11.91 3.21
N PHE A 50 3.45 -11.29 2.75
CA PHE A 50 2.53 -10.52 3.58
C PHE A 50 1.13 -11.06 3.36
N GLY A 51 0.47 -11.46 4.42
CA GLY A 51 -0.82 -12.11 4.32
C GLY A 51 -1.99 -11.22 4.64
N ALA A 52 -3.12 -11.86 4.90
CA ALA A 52 -4.36 -11.16 5.20
C ALA A 52 -4.25 -10.29 6.44
N ALA A 53 -3.39 -10.65 7.39
CA ALA A 53 -3.21 -9.85 8.61
C ALA A 53 -2.66 -8.47 8.27
N THR A 54 -1.75 -8.38 7.29
CA THR A 54 -1.20 -7.09 6.89
C THR A 54 -2.26 -6.23 6.22
N LEU A 55 -3.07 -6.83 5.34
CA LEU A 55 -4.17 -6.10 4.73
C LEU A 55 -5.15 -5.60 5.79
N ALA A 56 -5.47 -6.45 6.76
CA ALA A 56 -6.38 -6.05 7.82
C ALA A 56 -5.83 -4.87 8.62
N ARG A 57 -4.52 -4.88 8.91
CA ARG A 57 -3.90 -3.74 9.60
C ARG A 57 -3.96 -2.48 8.77
N ASN A 58 -3.70 -2.60 7.45
CA ASN A 58 -3.77 -1.45 6.57
C ASN A 58 -5.19 -0.87 6.53
N LEU A 59 -6.18 -1.73 6.51
CA LEU A 59 -7.58 -1.27 6.54
C LEU A 59 -7.92 -0.59 7.86
N ARG A 60 -7.45 -1.15 8.97
CA ARG A 60 -7.67 -0.54 10.29
C ARG A 60 -7.02 0.84 10.39
N GLU A 61 -5.78 0.97 9.84
CA GLU A 61 -5.12 2.27 9.80
C GLU A 61 -5.94 3.29 9.00
N THR A 62 -6.47 2.85 7.87
CA THR A 62 -7.28 3.72 7.03
C THR A 62 -8.52 4.20 7.77
N VAL A 63 -9.19 3.29 8.47
CA VAL A 63 -10.36 3.63 9.27
C VAL A 63 -9.97 4.60 10.39
N ALA A 64 -8.85 4.33 11.06
CA ALA A 64 -8.40 5.18 12.16
C ALA A 64 -8.07 6.58 11.70
N LEU A 65 -7.65 6.74 10.45
CA LEU A 65 -7.37 8.06 9.88
C LEU A 65 -8.65 8.80 9.45
N GLY A 66 -9.79 8.14 9.51
CA GLY A 66 -11.06 8.77 9.13
C GLY A 66 -11.29 8.85 7.64
N VAL A 67 -10.58 8.04 6.87
CA VAL A 67 -10.76 8.02 5.42
C VAL A 67 -12.09 7.35 5.10
N GLN A 68 -12.86 7.94 4.20
CA GLN A 68 -14.19 7.45 3.87
C GLN A 68 -14.21 6.44 2.74
N HIS A 69 -13.19 6.46 1.89
CA HIS A 69 -13.16 5.58 0.71
C HIS A 69 -11.80 4.93 0.59
N VAL A 70 -11.82 3.63 0.31
CA VAL A 70 -10.60 2.85 0.11
C VAL A 70 -10.75 2.05 -1.17
N SER A 71 -9.73 2.09 -2.01
CA SER A 71 -9.64 1.24 -3.18
C SER A 71 -8.53 0.24 -2.95
N ALA A 72 -8.82 -1.05 -3.08
CA ALA A 72 -7.83 -2.09 -2.86
C ALA A 72 -7.58 -2.81 -4.19
N TYR A 73 -6.31 -2.89 -4.56
CA TYR A 73 -5.89 -3.50 -5.80
C TYR A 73 -5.00 -4.68 -5.52
N HIS A 74 -5.19 -5.76 -6.27
CA HIS A 74 -4.32 -6.92 -6.16
C HIS A 74 -3.00 -6.62 -6.87
N LEU A 75 -1.91 -6.98 -6.24
CA LEU A 75 -0.59 -6.76 -6.81
C LEU A 75 -0.40 -7.58 -8.08
N THR A 76 0.07 -6.90 -9.13
CA THR A 76 0.44 -7.57 -10.38
C THR A 76 1.94 -7.40 -10.58
N VAL A 77 2.64 -8.51 -10.77
CA VAL A 77 4.09 -8.51 -10.92
C VAL A 77 4.45 -8.64 -12.39
N GLU A 78 5.21 -7.64 -12.89
CA GLU A 78 5.67 -7.65 -14.27
C GLU A 78 7.14 -8.07 -14.30
N PRO A 79 7.47 -9.15 -15.00
CA PRO A 79 8.86 -9.64 -14.99
C PRO A 79 9.88 -8.65 -15.51
N GLN A 80 9.48 -7.74 -16.38
CA GLN A 80 10.42 -6.78 -16.96
C GLN A 80 10.75 -5.62 -16.03
N THR A 81 9.98 -5.42 -14.99
CA THR A 81 10.26 -4.33 -14.06
C THR A 81 11.29 -4.75 -13.03
N ALA A 82 11.94 -3.77 -12.41
CA ALA A 82 12.86 -4.07 -11.32
C ALA A 82 12.16 -4.80 -10.18
N PHE A 83 10.94 -4.40 -9.88
CA PHE A 83 10.16 -5.06 -8.85
C PHE A 83 9.84 -6.50 -9.24
N GLY A 84 9.44 -6.72 -10.49
CA GLY A 84 9.14 -8.06 -10.96
C GLY A 84 10.34 -8.99 -10.87
N ARG A 85 11.51 -8.50 -11.26
CA ARG A 85 12.73 -9.31 -11.18
C ARG A 85 13.09 -9.63 -9.74
N ARG A 86 12.93 -8.66 -8.85
CA ARG A 86 13.21 -8.86 -7.44
C ARG A 86 12.28 -9.93 -6.86
N MET A 87 11.01 -9.87 -7.21
CA MET A 87 10.04 -10.85 -6.74
C MET A 87 10.36 -12.23 -7.26
N ALA A 88 10.76 -12.33 -8.52
CA ALA A 88 11.11 -13.61 -9.11
C ALA A 88 12.29 -14.26 -8.41
N GLN A 89 13.21 -13.46 -7.88
CA GLN A 89 14.36 -13.96 -7.15
C GLN A 89 14.02 -14.32 -5.72
N SER A 90 13.14 -13.55 -5.10
CA SER A 90 12.83 -13.72 -3.68
C SER A 90 11.83 -14.83 -3.43
N ILE A 91 10.95 -15.08 -4.39
CA ILE A 91 9.84 -16.00 -4.21
C ILE A 91 9.98 -17.14 -5.19
N PRO A 92 10.34 -18.33 -4.70
CA PRO A 92 10.67 -19.42 -5.60
C PRO A 92 9.53 -19.77 -6.54
N ARG A 93 8.30 -19.68 -6.09
CA ARG A 93 7.22 -20.15 -6.91
C ARG A 93 5.93 -19.49 -6.56
N VAL A 94 5.40 -18.72 -7.45
CA VAL A 94 4.14 -18.02 -7.25
C VAL A 94 3.21 -18.37 -8.38
N ARG A 95 2.03 -18.81 -8.05
CA ARG A 95 1.11 -19.17 -9.11
C ARG A 95 -0.21 -18.58 -8.90
#